data_f18fc0891e11b1c3c92450e991dba8d1
#
_entry.id   f18fc0891e11b1c3c92450e991dba8d1
#
_cell.length_a   1.000
_cell.length_b   1.000
_cell.length_c   1.000
_cell.angle_alpha   90.00
_cell.angle_beta   90.00
_cell.angle_gamma   90.00
#
_symmetry.space_group_name_H-M   'P 1'
#
loop_
_entity.id
_entity.type
_entity.pdbx_description
1 polymer ?
#
loop_
_entity_poly.entity_id
_entity_poly.type
_entity_poly.pdbx_seq_one_letter_code
_entity_poly.pdbx_strand_id
1 'polypeptide(L)'
;MELRWWPVVVAGLVCLAVCVTLAALLPMPQVRRRLRPLAHVDRLTRLPEYARVVRLQFWSMLGLVALLVVLFLEALLASSRPAGFSFADYDGDAAHAEDIMLCVGEPVTDPATAGFLDYFAERVPHFDTQRIGLTSPSLRVVPLTRDYQFAADQFSRYAKLASLQQNLDAKNPMPAVQMTELRAGIEDFSRPLRYVDYARSVEDVLALCMAGFPSSNDKAAHRRSLIYLGPSNIRDADEQRGALFSDQQLHDTAAAAGVQINVISRSDARAATNLDAIAAGTGGRFETYDAAGADDRQLVAMLDGIRAHPPAVVGAGATTITRPGDYPNVPLVAGVFVAALLCVALAVVRR
;
A
#
# COMPACT_ATOMS: atom_id res chain seq x y z
N MET A 1 -20.40 9.40 5.46
CA MET A 1 -19.58 9.58 4.24
C MET A 1 -18.72 10.84 4.43
N GLU A 2 -17.43 10.69 4.62
CA GLU A 2 -16.51 11.83 4.61
C GLU A 2 -15.97 12.00 3.20
N LEU A 3 -16.18 13.19 2.62
CA LEU A 3 -15.65 13.55 1.32
C LEU A 3 -14.21 14.06 1.51
N ARG A 4 -13.23 13.22 1.19
CA ARG A 4 -11.81 13.55 1.36
C ARG A 4 -11.38 14.79 0.55
N TRP A 5 -12.04 15.04 -0.58
CA TRP A 5 -11.77 16.16 -1.50
C TRP A 5 -12.98 17.07 -1.67
N TRP A 6 -13.64 17.47 -0.56
CA TRP A 6 -14.78 18.38 -0.58
C TRP A 6 -14.55 19.70 -1.36
N PRO A 7 -13.30 20.28 -1.45
CA PRO A 7 -13.09 21.48 -2.25
C PRO A 7 -13.37 21.30 -3.75
N VAL A 8 -13.15 20.06 -4.28
CA VAL A 8 -13.45 19.74 -5.68
C VAL A 8 -14.95 19.81 -5.94
N VAL A 9 -15.77 19.32 -5.00
CA VAL A 9 -17.24 19.38 -5.11
C VAL A 9 -17.71 20.84 -5.11
N VAL A 10 -17.19 21.66 -4.19
CA VAL A 10 -17.54 23.08 -4.11
C VAL A 10 -17.13 23.80 -5.39
N ALA A 11 -15.91 23.60 -5.88
CA ALA A 11 -15.44 24.22 -7.13
C ALA A 11 -16.29 23.78 -8.33
N GLY A 12 -16.67 22.52 -8.42
CA GLY A 12 -17.53 22.01 -9.48
C GLY A 12 -18.95 22.60 -9.43
N LEU A 13 -19.56 22.69 -8.25
CA LEU A 13 -20.88 23.33 -8.08
C LEU A 13 -20.85 24.83 -8.41
N VAL A 14 -19.80 25.55 -8.01
CA VAL A 14 -19.62 26.95 -8.39
C VAL A 14 -19.48 27.08 -9.91
N CYS A 15 -18.70 26.22 -10.55
CA CYS A 15 -18.56 26.20 -12.01
C CYS A 15 -19.90 25.95 -12.70
N LEU A 16 -20.70 24.98 -12.23
CA LEU A 16 -22.03 24.69 -12.74
C LEU A 16 -22.96 25.92 -12.60
N ALA A 17 -22.97 26.56 -11.42
CA ALA A 17 -23.79 27.74 -11.17
C ALA A 17 -23.41 28.90 -12.10
N VAL A 18 -22.11 29.13 -12.31
CA VAL A 18 -21.61 30.15 -13.25
C VAL A 18 -22.02 29.81 -14.70
N CYS A 19 -21.91 28.56 -15.12
CA CYS A 19 -22.35 28.15 -16.46
C CYS A 19 -23.86 28.34 -16.67
N VAL A 20 -24.67 27.99 -15.68
CA VAL A 20 -26.13 28.17 -15.74
C VAL A 20 -26.48 29.66 -15.78
N THR A 21 -25.86 30.50 -14.95
CA THR A 21 -26.11 31.95 -14.93
C THR A 21 -25.68 32.62 -16.25
N LEU A 22 -24.51 32.25 -16.77
CA LEU A 22 -24.06 32.73 -18.08
C LEU A 22 -25.01 32.33 -19.19
N ALA A 23 -25.47 31.05 -19.20
CA ALA A 23 -26.42 30.58 -20.19
C ALA A 23 -27.77 31.31 -20.11
N ALA A 24 -28.20 31.70 -18.92
CA ALA A 24 -29.44 32.47 -18.69
C ALA A 24 -29.31 33.95 -19.06
N LEU A 25 -28.13 34.55 -18.83
CA LEU A 25 -27.90 36.01 -19.04
C LEU A 25 -27.44 36.33 -20.45
N LEU A 26 -26.73 35.41 -21.13
CA LEU A 26 -26.24 35.64 -22.49
C LEU A 26 -27.41 35.47 -23.47
N PRO A 27 -27.78 36.54 -24.22
CA PRO A 27 -28.81 36.44 -25.24
C PRO A 27 -28.32 35.49 -26.34
N MET A 28 -28.99 34.35 -26.50
CA MET A 28 -28.71 33.45 -27.65
C MET A 28 -28.87 34.25 -28.93
N PRO A 29 -27.82 34.31 -29.80
CA PRO A 29 -27.98 34.91 -31.11
C PRO A 29 -29.08 34.15 -31.84
N GLN A 30 -30.23 34.83 -32.04
CA GLN A 30 -31.28 34.26 -32.88
C GLN A 30 -30.72 34.10 -34.26
N VAL A 31 -30.34 32.90 -34.62
CA VAL A 31 -30.02 32.56 -36.03
C VAL A 31 -31.31 32.80 -36.81
N ARG A 32 -31.47 34.01 -37.34
CA ARG A 32 -32.52 34.31 -38.28
C ARG A 32 -32.28 33.47 -39.54
N ARG A 33 -32.66 32.20 -39.46
CA ARG A 33 -32.88 31.43 -40.68
C ARG A 33 -33.94 32.20 -41.44
N ARG A 34 -33.65 32.65 -42.63
CA ARG A 34 -34.64 33.20 -43.55
C ARG A 34 -35.70 32.14 -43.81
N LEU A 35 -36.61 32.03 -42.84
CA LEU A 35 -37.80 31.21 -43.02
C LEU A 35 -38.59 31.91 -44.14
N ARG A 36 -38.83 31.19 -45.23
CA ARG A 36 -39.78 31.63 -46.22
C ARG A 36 -41.12 31.81 -45.50
N PRO A 37 -41.76 32.99 -45.61
CA PRO A 37 -43.05 33.17 -44.96
C PRO A 37 -44.06 32.16 -45.51
N LEU A 38 -44.35 31.15 -44.69
CA LEU A 38 -45.45 30.24 -44.97
C LEU A 38 -46.74 30.98 -44.66
N ALA A 39 -47.58 31.17 -45.66
CA ALA A 39 -48.94 31.70 -45.48
C ALA A 39 -49.72 30.69 -44.55
N HIS A 40 -50.40 31.21 -43.50
CA HIS A 40 -51.22 30.48 -42.56
C HIS A 40 -50.51 29.75 -41.40
N VAL A 41 -49.42 30.29 -40.88
CA VAL A 41 -48.68 29.75 -39.67
C VAL A 41 -49.63 29.70 -38.47
N ASP A 42 -50.54 30.65 -38.31
CA ASP A 42 -51.51 30.69 -37.20
C ASP A 42 -52.49 29.51 -37.19
N ARG A 43 -52.79 28.92 -38.29
CA ARG A 43 -53.62 27.72 -38.36
C ARG A 43 -52.88 26.46 -37.95
N LEU A 44 -51.57 26.37 -38.33
CA LEU A 44 -50.71 25.26 -37.94
C LEU A 44 -50.41 25.23 -36.44
N THR A 45 -50.18 26.41 -35.82
CA THR A 45 -49.89 26.49 -34.38
C THR A 45 -51.14 26.18 -33.52
N ARG A 46 -52.36 26.25 -34.05
CA ARG A 46 -53.63 25.92 -33.34
C ARG A 46 -53.99 24.44 -33.44
N LEU A 47 -53.29 23.65 -34.24
CA LEU A 47 -53.53 22.22 -34.30
C LEU A 47 -53.13 21.52 -32.99
N PRO A 48 -54.00 20.66 -32.42
CA PRO A 48 -53.73 19.95 -31.20
C PRO A 48 -52.49 19.03 -31.31
N GLU A 49 -52.18 18.56 -32.52
CA GLU A 49 -51.01 17.75 -32.85
C GLU A 49 -49.71 18.56 -32.73
N TYR A 50 -49.70 19.81 -33.20
CA TYR A 50 -48.55 20.69 -33.05
C TYR A 50 -48.23 20.96 -31.55
N ALA A 51 -49.27 21.27 -30.79
CA ALA A 51 -49.10 21.46 -29.33
C ALA A 51 -48.57 20.19 -28.63
N ARG A 52 -48.95 18.99 -29.09
CA ARG A 52 -48.45 17.73 -28.58
C ARG A 52 -46.98 17.53 -28.94
N VAL A 53 -46.56 17.78 -30.18
CA VAL A 53 -45.17 17.65 -30.63
C VAL A 53 -44.28 18.65 -29.89
N VAL A 54 -44.68 19.91 -29.79
CA VAL A 54 -43.89 20.94 -29.05
C VAL A 54 -43.77 20.56 -27.58
N ARG A 55 -44.80 20.04 -26.96
CA ARG A 55 -44.75 19.58 -25.57
C ARG A 55 -43.83 18.37 -25.40
N LEU A 56 -43.85 17.40 -26.31
CA LEU A 56 -42.93 16.27 -26.34
C LEU A 56 -41.50 16.73 -26.52
N GLN A 57 -41.22 17.66 -27.43
CA GLN A 57 -39.90 18.21 -27.65
C GLN A 57 -39.36 18.97 -26.42
N PHE A 58 -40.25 19.73 -25.76
CA PHE A 58 -39.90 20.42 -24.52
C PHE A 58 -39.54 19.42 -23.39
N TRP A 59 -40.33 18.37 -23.20
CA TRP A 59 -40.07 17.34 -22.18
C TRP A 59 -38.81 16.55 -22.51
N SER A 60 -38.56 16.23 -23.78
CA SER A 60 -37.33 15.54 -24.20
C SER A 60 -36.08 16.37 -23.98
N MET A 61 -36.14 17.69 -24.27
CA MET A 61 -35.04 18.61 -23.96
C MET A 61 -34.79 18.74 -22.45
N LEU A 62 -35.86 18.85 -21.66
CA LEU A 62 -35.75 18.89 -20.20
C LEU A 62 -35.14 17.59 -19.65
N GLY A 63 -35.54 16.43 -20.17
CA GLY A 63 -34.97 15.14 -19.81
C GLY A 63 -33.48 15.01 -20.13
N LEU A 64 -33.06 15.50 -21.30
CA LEU A 64 -31.63 15.53 -21.68
C LEU A 64 -30.80 16.42 -20.75
N VAL A 65 -31.31 17.61 -20.42
CA VAL A 65 -30.62 18.51 -19.49
C VAL A 65 -30.53 17.88 -18.10
N ALA A 66 -31.60 17.24 -17.62
CA ALA A 66 -31.58 16.55 -16.33
C ALA A 66 -30.55 15.41 -16.30
N LEU A 67 -30.47 14.58 -17.35
CA LEU A 67 -29.45 13.52 -17.47
C LEU A 67 -28.03 14.06 -17.49
N LEU A 68 -27.80 15.17 -18.18
CA LEU A 68 -26.47 15.83 -18.18
C LEU A 68 -26.09 16.37 -16.79
N VAL A 69 -27.03 16.96 -16.07
CA VAL A 69 -26.77 17.42 -14.69
C VAL A 69 -26.47 16.23 -13.76
N VAL A 70 -27.22 15.14 -13.85
CA VAL A 70 -26.99 13.95 -13.06
C VAL A 70 -25.62 13.37 -13.37
N LEU A 71 -25.26 13.21 -14.64
CA LEU A 71 -23.93 12.72 -15.05
C LEU A 71 -22.80 13.60 -14.51
N PHE A 72 -22.99 14.92 -14.54
CA PHE A 72 -22.00 15.86 -13.97
C PHE A 72 -21.86 15.68 -12.46
N LEU A 73 -22.97 15.55 -11.73
CA LEU A 73 -22.96 15.33 -10.28
C LEU A 73 -22.29 14.00 -9.91
N GLU A 74 -22.54 12.93 -10.67
CA GLU A 74 -21.88 11.63 -10.50
C GLU A 74 -20.37 11.73 -10.75
N ALA A 75 -19.95 12.47 -11.79
CA ALA A 75 -18.53 12.72 -12.05
C ALA A 75 -17.85 13.50 -10.91
N LEU A 76 -18.55 14.47 -10.33
CA LEU A 76 -18.08 15.18 -9.14
C LEU A 76 -17.96 14.27 -7.92
N LEU A 77 -18.96 13.41 -7.69
CA LEU A 77 -18.93 12.43 -6.61
C LEU A 77 -17.80 11.43 -6.79
N ALA A 78 -17.60 10.91 -8.01
CA ALA A 78 -16.50 9.99 -8.30
C ALA A 78 -15.12 10.64 -8.09
N SER A 79 -14.96 11.92 -8.48
CA SER A 79 -13.70 12.67 -8.31
C SER A 79 -13.43 13.08 -6.86
N SER A 80 -14.46 13.18 -6.02
CA SER A 80 -14.33 13.52 -4.60
C SER A 80 -13.87 12.36 -3.71
N ARG A 81 -13.66 11.16 -4.28
CA ARG A 81 -13.30 9.93 -3.58
C ARG A 81 -14.16 9.70 -2.33
N PRO A 82 -15.43 9.31 -2.50
CA PRO A 82 -16.30 9.02 -1.37
C PRO A 82 -15.73 7.88 -0.53
N ALA A 83 -15.39 8.16 0.73
CA ALA A 83 -15.03 7.16 1.70
C ALA A 83 -16.30 6.46 2.18
N GLY A 84 -16.47 5.20 1.82
CA GLY A 84 -17.56 4.35 2.31
C GLY A 84 -17.18 3.74 3.65
N PHE A 85 -18.13 3.70 4.60
CA PHE A 85 -18.01 2.86 5.79
C PHE A 85 -18.49 1.46 5.41
N SER A 86 -17.60 0.49 5.27
CA SER A 86 -18.02 -0.90 5.21
C SER A 86 -18.19 -1.41 6.65
N PHE A 87 -19.44 -1.68 7.03
CA PHE A 87 -19.74 -2.51 8.19
C PHE A 87 -19.55 -3.98 7.79
N ALA A 88 -18.32 -4.39 7.54
CA ALA A 88 -18.00 -5.80 7.52
C ALA A 88 -17.71 -6.17 8.98
N ASP A 89 -18.57 -6.98 9.59
CA ASP A 89 -18.22 -7.76 10.77
C ASP A 89 -17.05 -8.69 10.39
N TYR A 90 -15.85 -8.13 10.38
CA TYR A 90 -14.66 -8.94 10.38
C TYR A 90 -14.38 -9.33 11.83
N ASP A 91 -14.24 -10.62 12.06
CA ASP A 91 -13.68 -11.19 13.29
C ASP A 91 -12.58 -10.26 13.81
N GLY A 92 -12.70 -9.80 15.06
CA GLY A 92 -11.95 -8.65 15.59
C GLY A 92 -10.42 -8.75 15.52
N ASP A 93 -9.88 -9.89 15.12
CA ASP A 93 -8.44 -10.13 14.97
C ASP A 93 -7.89 -9.86 13.55
N ALA A 94 -8.70 -10.01 12.51
CA ALA A 94 -8.27 -9.81 11.11
C ALA A 94 -8.32 -8.34 10.66
N ALA A 95 -8.97 -7.45 11.42
CA ALA A 95 -9.30 -6.08 10.99
C ALA A 95 -8.17 -5.06 11.20
N HIS A 96 -7.07 -5.41 11.87
CA HIS A 96 -5.99 -4.47 12.15
C HIS A 96 -4.93 -4.52 11.05
N ALA A 97 -4.69 -3.37 10.41
CA ALA A 97 -3.58 -3.22 9.48
C ALA A 97 -2.26 -3.52 10.22
N GLU A 98 -1.42 -4.34 9.61
CA GLU A 98 -0.12 -4.73 10.16
C GLU A 98 1.02 -4.13 9.33
N ASP A 99 2.02 -3.60 10.01
CA ASP A 99 3.29 -3.17 9.44
C ASP A 99 4.34 -4.24 9.73
N ILE A 100 4.86 -4.85 8.70
CA ILE A 100 5.86 -5.92 8.79
C ILE A 100 7.18 -5.37 8.29
N MET A 101 8.18 -5.32 9.16
CA MET A 101 9.54 -4.96 8.77
C MET A 101 10.43 -6.19 8.79
N LEU A 102 10.88 -6.60 7.62
CA LEU A 102 11.90 -7.62 7.48
C LEU A 102 13.27 -7.00 7.76
N CYS A 103 13.99 -7.60 8.69
CA CYS A 103 15.28 -7.12 9.16
C CYS A 103 16.32 -8.23 8.95
N VAL A 104 17.22 -8.05 8.00
CA VAL A 104 18.23 -9.05 7.66
C VAL A 104 19.57 -8.63 8.20
N GLY A 105 20.16 -9.43 9.08
CA GLY A 105 21.50 -9.25 9.63
C GLY A 105 22.59 -10.03 8.89
N GLU A 106 22.20 -11.04 8.10
CA GLU A 106 23.08 -11.87 7.30
C GLU A 106 23.40 -11.25 5.92
N PRO A 107 24.46 -11.69 5.25
CA PRO A 107 24.69 -11.35 3.85
C PRO A 107 23.53 -11.79 2.95
N VAL A 108 23.26 -11.01 1.90
CA VAL A 108 22.24 -11.36 0.90
C VAL A 108 22.55 -12.64 0.11
N THR A 109 23.80 -13.06 0.13
CA THR A 109 24.30 -14.30 -0.52
C THR A 109 24.17 -15.53 0.38
N ASP A 110 23.71 -15.38 1.61
CA ASP A 110 23.47 -16.50 2.52
C ASP A 110 22.21 -17.26 2.12
N PRO A 111 22.23 -18.61 2.09
CA PRO A 111 21.07 -19.42 1.74
C PRO A 111 19.85 -19.18 2.64
N ALA A 112 20.05 -18.96 3.95
CA ALA A 112 18.96 -18.67 4.87
C ALA A 112 18.30 -17.32 4.56
N THR A 113 19.10 -16.32 4.14
CA THR A 113 18.56 -15.04 3.65
C THR A 113 17.70 -15.24 2.39
N ALA A 114 18.15 -16.09 1.46
CA ALA A 114 17.38 -16.40 0.26
C ALA A 114 16.05 -17.06 0.62
N GLY A 115 16.05 -18.11 1.42
CA GLY A 115 14.82 -18.79 1.85
C GLY A 115 13.87 -17.88 2.61
N PHE A 116 14.41 -16.96 3.43
CA PHE A 116 13.63 -15.95 4.14
C PHE A 116 12.94 -14.98 3.18
N LEU A 117 13.66 -14.48 2.18
CA LEU A 117 13.13 -13.55 1.19
C LEU A 117 12.15 -14.23 0.25
N ASP A 118 12.43 -15.48 -0.19
CA ASP A 118 11.52 -16.27 -1.03
C ASP A 118 10.21 -16.58 -0.30
N TYR A 119 10.25 -16.91 0.99
CA TYR A 119 9.06 -17.09 1.80
C TYR A 119 8.10 -15.87 1.74
N PHE A 120 8.64 -14.67 1.85
CA PHE A 120 7.83 -13.45 1.77
C PHE A 120 7.48 -13.09 0.33
N ALA A 121 8.35 -13.32 -0.65
CA ALA A 121 8.06 -13.09 -2.07
C ALA A 121 6.81 -13.85 -2.53
N GLU A 122 6.64 -15.11 -2.07
CA GLU A 122 5.47 -15.93 -2.38
C GLU A 122 4.19 -15.45 -1.68
N ARG A 123 4.29 -14.90 -0.46
CA ARG A 123 3.13 -14.55 0.37
C ARG A 123 2.64 -13.12 0.21
N VAL A 124 3.54 -12.19 -0.08
CA VAL A 124 3.22 -10.76 -0.22
C VAL A 124 2.12 -10.47 -1.26
N PRO A 125 2.04 -11.14 -2.42
CA PRO A 125 0.94 -10.94 -3.36
C PRO A 125 -0.45 -11.25 -2.80
N HIS A 126 -0.53 -12.03 -1.72
CA HIS A 126 -1.78 -12.42 -1.06
C HIS A 126 -2.14 -11.53 0.14
N PHE A 127 -1.34 -10.50 0.42
CA PHE A 127 -1.61 -9.53 1.47
C PHE A 127 -2.76 -8.61 1.06
N ASP A 128 -3.57 -8.17 2.05
CA ASP A 128 -4.70 -7.26 1.82
C ASP A 128 -4.46 -5.89 2.48
N THR A 129 -4.13 -5.90 3.79
CA THR A 129 -4.05 -4.67 4.60
C THR A 129 -2.64 -4.38 5.09
N GLN A 130 -1.78 -5.37 5.05
CA GLN A 130 -0.42 -5.31 5.56
C GLN A 130 0.42 -4.32 4.73
N ARG A 131 1.38 -3.68 5.39
CA ARG A 131 2.52 -3.03 4.73
C ARG A 131 3.76 -3.84 5.02
N ILE A 132 4.63 -3.98 4.04
CA ILE A 132 5.88 -4.73 4.20
C ILE A 132 7.07 -3.88 3.77
N GLY A 133 8.16 -4.02 4.48
CA GLY A 133 9.44 -3.38 4.17
C GLY A 133 10.61 -4.30 4.43
N LEU A 134 11.77 -3.97 3.87
CA LEU A 134 13.01 -4.72 4.04
C LEU A 134 14.14 -3.77 4.40
N THR A 135 14.83 -4.07 5.48
CA THR A 135 16.04 -3.36 5.91
C THR A 135 17.19 -4.37 6.02
N SER A 136 18.29 -4.06 5.38
CA SER A 136 19.55 -4.79 5.44
C SER A 136 20.40 -4.31 6.63
N PRO A 137 21.59 -4.90 6.86
CA PRO A 137 22.44 -4.44 7.94
C PRO A 137 22.87 -2.97 7.87
N SER A 138 22.76 -2.31 6.72
CA SER A 138 23.23 -0.93 6.53
C SER A 138 22.29 -0.01 5.79
N LEU A 139 21.25 -0.55 5.14
CA LEU A 139 20.36 0.21 4.26
C LEU A 139 18.90 -0.19 4.45
N ARG A 140 18.00 0.77 4.27
CA ARG A 140 16.60 0.47 4.03
C ARG A 140 16.43 0.14 2.55
N VAL A 141 16.29 -1.14 2.23
CA VAL A 141 16.27 -1.67 0.86
C VAL A 141 14.90 -1.48 0.22
N VAL A 142 13.85 -1.86 0.96
CA VAL A 142 12.46 -1.65 0.55
C VAL A 142 11.77 -0.86 1.65
N PRO A 143 11.30 0.37 1.38
CA PRO A 143 10.52 1.12 2.35
C PRO A 143 9.19 0.42 2.62
N LEU A 144 8.57 0.69 3.77
CA LEU A 144 7.28 0.11 4.13
C LEU A 144 6.22 0.48 3.08
N THR A 145 5.72 -0.52 2.34
CA THR A 145 4.85 -0.32 1.18
C THR A 145 3.67 -1.28 1.15
N ARG A 146 2.62 -0.92 0.41
CA ARG A 146 1.52 -1.79 -0.03
C ARG A 146 1.62 -2.15 -1.52
N ASP A 147 2.67 -1.74 -2.18
CA ASP A 147 2.96 -2.19 -3.54
C ASP A 147 3.53 -3.61 -3.46
N TYR A 148 2.61 -4.58 -3.41
CA TYR A 148 2.95 -5.98 -3.20
C TYR A 148 3.72 -6.57 -4.37
N GLN A 149 3.44 -6.11 -5.60
CA GLN A 149 4.18 -6.57 -6.77
C GLN A 149 5.64 -6.11 -6.70
N PHE A 150 5.85 -4.83 -6.43
CA PHE A 150 7.20 -4.28 -6.26
C PHE A 150 7.96 -4.98 -5.13
N ALA A 151 7.32 -5.20 -3.97
CA ALA A 151 7.96 -5.87 -2.84
C ALA A 151 8.34 -7.31 -3.18
N ALA A 152 7.43 -8.09 -3.78
CA ALA A 152 7.68 -9.47 -4.18
C ALA A 152 8.82 -9.57 -5.21
N ASP A 153 8.83 -8.69 -6.22
CA ASP A 153 9.87 -8.64 -7.25
C ASP A 153 11.25 -8.33 -6.64
N GLN A 154 11.31 -7.39 -5.68
CA GLN A 154 12.57 -7.07 -4.99
C GLN A 154 13.05 -8.23 -4.11
N PHE A 155 12.15 -8.88 -3.37
CA PHE A 155 12.53 -10.04 -2.53
C PHE A 155 13.04 -11.19 -3.38
N SER A 156 12.36 -11.55 -4.46
CA SER A 156 12.80 -12.58 -5.40
C SER A 156 14.13 -12.23 -6.07
N ARG A 157 14.33 -10.95 -6.42
CA ARG A 157 15.60 -10.48 -6.98
C ARG A 157 16.77 -10.69 -6.02
N TYR A 158 16.59 -10.36 -4.75
CA TYR A 158 17.63 -10.53 -3.74
C TYR A 158 17.84 -12.00 -3.36
N ALA A 159 16.80 -12.78 -3.25
CA ALA A 159 16.88 -14.22 -2.98
C ALA A 159 17.73 -14.96 -4.03
N LYS A 160 17.59 -14.61 -5.30
CA LYS A 160 18.36 -15.18 -6.40
C LYS A 160 19.88 -15.01 -6.24
N LEU A 161 20.35 -13.99 -5.51
CA LEU A 161 21.79 -13.72 -5.37
C LEU A 161 22.53 -14.84 -4.63
N ALA A 162 21.88 -15.54 -3.71
CA ALA A 162 22.48 -16.68 -3.02
C ALA A 162 22.78 -17.83 -3.99
N SER A 163 21.89 -18.14 -4.92
CA SER A 163 22.13 -19.17 -5.93
C SER A 163 23.26 -18.79 -6.91
N LEU A 164 23.36 -17.50 -7.26
CA LEU A 164 24.45 -16.99 -8.06
C LEU A 164 25.81 -17.12 -7.31
N GLN A 165 25.83 -16.81 -6.02
CA GLN A 165 27.02 -16.99 -5.19
C GLN A 165 27.42 -18.45 -5.06
N GLN A 166 26.46 -19.37 -4.83
CA GLN A 166 26.73 -20.81 -4.77
C GLN A 166 27.34 -21.34 -6.07
N ASN A 167 26.86 -20.87 -7.23
CA ASN A 167 27.43 -21.21 -8.53
C ASN A 167 28.88 -20.73 -8.66
N LEU A 168 29.17 -19.53 -8.17
CA LEU A 168 30.53 -18.96 -8.16
C LEU A 168 31.45 -19.77 -7.26
N ASP A 169 31.00 -20.12 -6.05
CA ASP A 169 31.76 -20.90 -5.06
C ASP A 169 32.04 -22.33 -5.57
N ALA A 170 31.10 -22.92 -6.29
CA ALA A 170 31.23 -24.20 -6.96
C ALA A 170 32.14 -24.14 -8.21
N LYS A 171 32.68 -22.94 -8.54
CA LYS A 171 33.52 -22.70 -9.73
C LYS A 171 32.82 -23.06 -11.05
N ASN A 172 31.48 -22.99 -11.08
CA ASN A 172 30.74 -23.16 -12.32
C ASN A 172 30.97 -21.98 -13.27
N PRO A 173 31.03 -22.22 -14.59
CA PRO A 173 31.13 -21.13 -15.57
C PRO A 173 29.93 -20.17 -15.41
N MET A 174 30.24 -18.90 -15.15
CA MET A 174 29.19 -17.87 -14.98
C MET A 174 29.31 -16.81 -16.07
N PRO A 175 28.22 -16.49 -16.79
CA PRO A 175 28.20 -15.40 -17.76
C PRO A 175 28.54 -14.05 -17.08
N ALA A 176 29.24 -13.17 -17.82
CA ALA A 176 29.65 -11.86 -17.29
C ALA A 176 28.46 -11.02 -16.79
N VAL A 177 27.28 -11.18 -17.40
CA VAL A 177 26.04 -10.51 -16.98
C VAL A 177 25.62 -10.94 -15.57
N GLN A 178 25.65 -12.24 -15.27
CA GLN A 178 25.29 -12.76 -13.94
C GLN A 178 26.31 -12.34 -12.87
N MET A 179 27.62 -12.27 -13.24
CA MET A 179 28.64 -11.75 -12.35
C MET A 179 28.41 -10.27 -12.01
N THR A 180 28.00 -9.48 -12.99
CA THR A 180 27.65 -8.07 -12.80
C THR A 180 26.39 -7.94 -11.94
N GLU A 181 25.36 -8.75 -12.20
CA GLU A 181 24.13 -8.82 -11.43
C GLU A 181 24.41 -9.13 -9.95
N LEU A 182 25.25 -10.14 -9.68
CA LEU A 182 25.63 -10.53 -8.33
C LEU A 182 26.31 -9.37 -7.59
N ARG A 183 27.32 -8.75 -8.20
CA ARG A 183 28.05 -7.63 -7.57
C ARG A 183 27.15 -6.43 -7.30
N ALA A 184 26.39 -6.01 -8.30
CA ALA A 184 25.47 -4.89 -8.17
C ALA A 184 24.40 -5.17 -7.10
N GLY A 185 23.85 -6.40 -7.07
CA GLY A 185 22.85 -6.79 -6.08
C GLY A 185 23.40 -6.79 -4.65
N ILE A 186 24.64 -7.24 -4.44
CA ILE A 186 25.29 -7.17 -3.11
C ILE A 186 25.46 -5.71 -2.67
N GLU A 187 25.94 -4.84 -3.56
CA GLU A 187 26.15 -3.41 -3.26
C GLU A 187 24.83 -2.65 -3.03
N ASP A 188 23.77 -2.99 -3.78
CA ASP A 188 22.43 -2.43 -3.61
C ASP A 188 21.80 -2.88 -2.28
N PHE A 189 22.06 -4.11 -1.85
CA PHE A 189 21.50 -4.64 -0.62
C PHE A 189 22.20 -4.10 0.63
N SER A 190 23.53 -4.12 0.66
CA SER A 190 24.29 -3.73 1.84
C SER A 190 25.62 -3.09 1.47
N ARG A 191 25.92 -1.95 2.07
CA ARG A 191 27.20 -1.25 1.90
C ARG A 191 28.08 -1.41 3.13
N PRO A 192 29.37 -1.66 2.98
CA PRO A 192 30.28 -1.71 4.11
C PRO A 192 30.37 -0.33 4.76
N LEU A 193 30.07 -0.26 6.05
CA LEU A 193 30.22 0.93 6.88
C LEU A 193 31.54 0.80 7.65
N ARG A 194 32.43 1.77 7.48
CA ARG A 194 33.70 1.83 8.20
C ARG A 194 33.82 3.18 8.89
N TYR A 195 33.75 3.17 10.20
CA TYR A 195 33.96 4.33 11.05
C TYR A 195 35.10 4.08 12.02
N VAL A 196 35.77 5.16 12.44
CA VAL A 196 36.97 5.08 13.31
C VAL A 196 36.56 4.64 14.73
N ASP A 197 35.46 5.23 15.24
CA ASP A 197 35.03 5.08 16.65
C ASP A 197 33.76 4.28 16.83
N TYR A 198 33.31 3.59 15.78
CA TYR A 198 32.04 2.86 15.79
C TYR A 198 32.20 1.47 15.18
N ALA A 199 31.69 0.48 15.90
CA ALA A 199 31.49 -0.87 15.36
C ALA A 199 30.04 -1.29 15.59
N ARG A 200 29.37 -1.65 14.50
CA ARG A 200 27.96 -2.02 14.50
C ARG A 200 27.69 -3.24 15.37
N SER A 201 26.61 -3.20 16.12
CA SER A 201 26.07 -4.30 16.90
C SER A 201 24.75 -4.81 16.31
N VAL A 202 24.21 -5.91 16.84
CA VAL A 202 22.86 -6.41 16.45
C VAL A 202 21.79 -5.41 16.86
N GLU A 203 21.94 -4.79 18.03
CA GLU A 203 21.04 -3.77 18.55
C GLU A 203 20.98 -2.56 17.60
N ASP A 204 22.10 -2.16 17.00
CA ASP A 204 22.16 -1.09 16.01
C ASP A 204 21.40 -1.46 14.73
N VAL A 205 21.51 -2.71 14.28
CA VAL A 205 20.76 -3.21 13.11
C VAL A 205 19.26 -3.23 13.41
N LEU A 206 18.86 -3.74 14.58
CA LEU A 206 17.45 -3.74 14.99
C LEU A 206 16.91 -2.31 15.12
N ALA A 207 17.68 -1.38 15.67
CA ALA A 207 17.31 0.03 15.76
C ALA A 207 17.12 0.67 14.36
N LEU A 208 18.01 0.34 13.39
CA LEU A 208 17.86 0.77 12.01
C LEU A 208 16.56 0.23 11.38
N CYS A 209 16.24 -1.04 11.65
CA CYS A 209 15.01 -1.66 11.18
C CYS A 209 13.77 -1.00 11.81
N MET A 210 13.80 -0.73 13.11
CA MET A 210 12.71 -0.02 13.80
C MET A 210 12.52 1.40 13.27
N ALA A 211 13.57 2.10 12.88
CA ALA A 211 13.47 3.41 12.25
C ALA A 211 12.74 3.37 10.89
N GLY A 212 12.44 2.18 10.38
CA GLY A 212 11.61 1.95 9.19
C GLY A 212 10.12 2.14 9.41
N PHE A 213 9.64 2.05 10.64
CA PHE A 213 8.23 2.29 10.95
C PHE A 213 7.91 3.79 10.96
N PRO A 214 6.66 4.16 10.64
CA PRO A 214 6.20 5.54 10.77
C PRO A 214 6.30 6.04 12.22
N SER A 215 6.46 7.35 12.37
CA SER A 215 6.49 7.99 13.69
C SER A 215 5.23 7.69 14.52
N SER A 216 5.37 7.77 15.83
CA SER A 216 4.49 7.22 16.85
C SER A 216 3.04 7.72 16.93
N ASN A 217 2.65 8.76 16.20
CA ASN A 217 1.29 9.31 16.27
C ASN A 217 0.21 8.35 15.74
N ASP A 218 0.59 7.26 15.05
CA ASP A 218 -0.29 6.28 14.41
C ASP A 218 -0.26 4.89 15.11
N LYS A 219 0.19 4.83 16.38
CA LYS A 219 0.37 3.56 17.10
C LYS A 219 -0.91 2.73 17.25
N ALA A 220 -2.05 3.40 17.38
CA ALA A 220 -3.33 2.73 17.57
C ALA A 220 -3.91 2.15 16.26
N ALA A 221 -3.40 2.55 15.09
CA ALA A 221 -3.96 2.19 13.80
C ALA A 221 -3.32 0.94 13.17
N HIS A 222 -2.10 0.58 13.56
CA HIS A 222 -1.34 -0.51 12.96
C HIS A 222 -0.63 -1.35 13.99
N ARG A 223 -0.76 -2.68 13.87
CA ARG A 223 0.14 -3.63 14.54
C ARG A 223 1.52 -3.53 13.89
N ARG A 224 2.59 -3.61 14.68
CA ARG A 224 3.97 -3.49 14.17
C ARG A 224 4.76 -4.73 14.51
N SER A 225 5.18 -5.46 13.50
CA SER A 225 5.99 -6.66 13.62
C SER A 225 7.34 -6.46 12.93
N LEU A 226 8.41 -6.62 13.66
CA LEU A 226 9.76 -6.71 13.12
C LEU A 226 10.19 -8.17 13.17
N ILE A 227 10.68 -8.69 12.04
CA ILE A 227 11.16 -10.07 11.94
C ILE A 227 12.63 -10.01 11.53
N TYR A 228 13.49 -10.33 12.48
CA TYR A 228 14.93 -10.34 12.28
C TYR A 228 15.41 -11.74 11.89
N LEU A 229 16.20 -11.82 10.82
CA LEU A 229 17.00 -12.98 10.47
C LEU A 229 18.48 -12.59 10.49
N GLY A 230 19.27 -13.22 11.35
CA GLY A 230 20.69 -12.90 11.41
C GLY A 230 21.43 -13.56 12.56
N PRO A 231 22.75 -13.28 12.67
CA PRO A 231 23.56 -13.80 13.76
C PRO A 231 23.15 -13.17 15.10
N SER A 232 23.38 -13.90 16.17
CA SER A 232 23.19 -13.38 17.54
C SER A 232 24.22 -12.30 17.90
N ASN A 233 25.36 -12.30 17.26
CA ASN A 233 26.43 -11.33 17.45
C ASN A 233 27.12 -11.02 16.11
N ILE A 234 27.31 -9.74 15.83
CA ILE A 234 28.00 -9.26 14.62
C ILE A 234 29.41 -8.78 14.97
N ARG A 235 29.69 -8.50 16.25
CA ARG A 235 30.94 -7.93 16.72
C ARG A 235 31.97 -9.02 16.99
N ASP A 236 33.21 -8.73 16.60
CA ASP A 236 34.33 -9.57 16.97
C ASP A 236 34.56 -9.51 18.50
N ALA A 237 35.11 -10.59 19.07
CA ALA A 237 35.28 -10.69 20.51
C ALA A 237 36.25 -9.65 21.12
N ASP A 238 37.16 -9.15 20.28
CA ASP A 238 38.17 -8.14 20.60
C ASP A 238 37.80 -6.72 20.15
N GLU A 239 36.57 -6.51 19.65
CA GLU A 239 36.10 -5.21 19.20
C GLU A 239 35.85 -4.26 20.37
N GLN A 240 36.62 -3.19 20.45
CA GLN A 240 36.59 -2.18 21.52
C GLN A 240 35.76 -0.93 21.17
N ARG A 241 35.48 -0.71 19.90
CA ARG A 241 34.65 0.45 19.48
C ARG A 241 33.24 0.35 19.99
N GLY A 242 32.63 1.48 20.34
CA GLY A 242 31.28 1.53 20.87
C GLY A 242 30.19 1.14 19.86
N ALA A 243 29.08 0.62 20.33
CA ALA A 243 27.80 0.54 19.64
C ALA A 243 27.00 1.83 19.88
N LEU A 244 26.00 2.12 19.06
CA LEU A 244 25.12 3.28 19.23
C LEU A 244 23.98 2.98 20.21
N PHE A 245 23.46 1.76 20.17
CA PHE A 245 22.33 1.34 21.00
C PHE A 245 22.76 0.25 21.97
N SER A 246 22.26 0.34 23.21
CA SER A 246 22.30 -0.75 24.17
C SER A 246 21.00 -1.55 24.11
N ASP A 247 21.01 -2.77 24.67
CA ASP A 247 19.82 -3.64 24.82
C ASP A 247 18.65 -2.91 25.45
N GLN A 248 18.92 -2.15 26.54
CA GLN A 248 17.89 -1.39 27.25
C GLN A 248 17.28 -0.28 26.37
N GLN A 249 18.11 0.47 25.66
CA GLN A 249 17.63 1.53 24.75
C GLN A 249 16.81 0.96 23.61
N LEU A 250 17.20 -0.20 23.07
CA LEU A 250 16.46 -0.91 22.04
C LEU A 250 15.09 -1.35 22.56
N HIS A 251 15.06 -1.99 23.75
CA HIS A 251 13.84 -2.42 24.41
C HIS A 251 12.88 -1.25 24.65
N ASP A 252 13.38 -0.16 25.24
CA ASP A 252 12.58 1.04 25.54
C ASP A 252 12.03 1.67 24.26
N THR A 253 12.83 1.69 23.20
CA THR A 253 12.41 2.21 21.88
C THR A 253 11.34 1.31 21.25
N ALA A 254 11.49 -0.01 21.33
CA ALA A 254 10.50 -0.96 20.81
C ALA A 254 9.18 -0.86 21.58
N ALA A 255 9.23 -0.81 22.89
CA ALA A 255 8.05 -0.63 23.75
C ALA A 255 7.37 0.72 23.48
N ALA A 256 8.17 1.79 23.40
CA ALA A 256 7.69 3.11 23.05
C ALA A 256 7.04 3.16 21.68
N ALA A 257 7.52 2.41 20.69
CA ALA A 257 6.98 2.34 19.34
C ALA A 257 5.86 1.30 19.17
N GLY A 258 5.61 0.44 20.16
CA GLY A 258 4.65 -0.66 20.08
C GLY A 258 5.06 -1.70 19.02
N VAL A 259 6.36 -1.99 18.91
CA VAL A 259 6.91 -2.94 17.95
C VAL A 259 7.18 -4.27 18.64
N GLN A 260 6.59 -5.34 18.13
CA GLN A 260 6.94 -6.71 18.47
C GLN A 260 8.19 -7.12 17.69
N ILE A 261 9.22 -7.58 18.37
CA ILE A 261 10.48 -8.02 17.75
C ILE A 261 10.51 -9.55 17.77
N ASN A 262 10.47 -10.16 16.60
CA ASN A 262 10.66 -11.60 16.40
C ASN A 262 12.07 -11.84 15.87
N VAL A 263 12.74 -12.87 16.37
CA VAL A 263 14.14 -13.15 16.06
C VAL A 263 14.29 -14.58 15.57
N ILE A 264 14.90 -14.76 14.43
CA ILE A 264 15.38 -16.05 13.92
C ILE A 264 16.90 -15.91 13.83
N SER A 265 17.59 -16.57 14.78
CA SER A 265 19.03 -16.41 14.91
C SER A 265 19.77 -17.69 14.53
N ARG A 266 20.98 -17.52 13.98
CA ARG A 266 21.90 -18.64 13.81
C ARG A 266 22.29 -19.20 15.17
N SER A 267 22.34 -20.52 15.29
CA SER A 267 22.68 -21.22 16.52
C SER A 267 24.15 -21.02 16.90
N ASP A 268 24.46 -19.88 17.51
CA ASP A 268 25.78 -19.61 18.14
C ASP A 268 25.61 -19.63 19.66
N ALA A 269 26.16 -20.65 20.29
CA ALA A 269 25.90 -21.02 21.70
C ALA A 269 26.26 -19.97 22.76
N ARG A 270 26.83 -18.81 22.43
CA ARG A 270 27.33 -17.86 23.43
C ARG A 270 26.63 -16.50 23.49
N ALA A 271 25.83 -16.13 22.49
CA ALA A 271 25.25 -14.79 22.39
C ALA A 271 23.71 -14.75 22.41
N ALA A 272 23.05 -15.90 22.53
CA ALA A 272 21.58 -16.01 22.37
C ALA A 272 20.76 -15.32 23.48
N THR A 273 21.35 -15.03 24.64
CA THR A 273 20.59 -14.61 25.83
C THR A 273 19.97 -13.21 25.72
N ASN A 274 20.65 -12.26 25.07
CA ASN A 274 20.13 -10.88 25.00
C ASN A 274 18.99 -10.73 24.00
N LEU A 275 19.10 -11.38 22.84
CA LEU A 275 18.06 -11.33 21.80
C LEU A 275 16.78 -12.06 22.22
N ASP A 276 16.90 -13.15 22.97
CA ASP A 276 15.75 -13.85 23.56
C ASP A 276 15.01 -12.93 24.54
N ALA A 277 15.74 -12.26 25.43
CA ALA A 277 15.16 -11.31 26.36
C ALA A 277 14.47 -10.12 25.66
N ILE A 278 15.05 -9.61 24.58
CA ILE A 278 14.47 -8.52 23.76
C ILE A 278 13.18 -9.02 23.07
N ALA A 279 13.22 -10.20 22.46
CA ALA A 279 12.04 -10.78 21.82
C ALA A 279 10.92 -11.00 22.82
N ALA A 280 11.21 -11.69 23.94
CA ALA A 280 10.25 -11.95 25.00
C ALA A 280 9.68 -10.65 25.61
N GLY A 281 10.53 -9.64 25.87
CA GLY A 281 10.13 -8.34 26.42
C GLY A 281 9.20 -7.54 25.51
N THR A 282 9.22 -7.79 24.20
CA THR A 282 8.32 -7.16 23.21
C THR A 282 7.12 -8.03 22.83
N GLY A 283 6.97 -9.22 23.46
CA GLY A 283 5.93 -10.18 23.13
C GLY A 283 6.16 -10.94 21.83
N GLY A 284 7.38 -10.93 21.31
CA GLY A 284 7.80 -11.67 20.12
C GLY A 284 8.35 -13.06 20.45
N ARG A 285 8.85 -13.73 19.42
CA ARG A 285 9.44 -15.06 19.49
C ARG A 285 10.93 -15.03 19.19
N PHE A 286 11.65 -15.92 19.85
CA PHE A 286 13.05 -16.20 19.56
C PHE A 286 13.16 -17.65 19.08
N GLU A 287 13.68 -17.84 17.88
CA GLU A 287 13.89 -19.14 17.25
C GLU A 287 15.36 -19.25 16.79
N THR A 288 15.89 -20.45 16.81
CA THR A 288 17.26 -20.69 16.32
C THR A 288 17.28 -21.70 15.20
N TYR A 289 18.12 -21.45 14.20
CA TYR A 289 18.36 -22.39 13.10
C TYR A 289 19.82 -22.80 13.05
N ASP A 290 20.09 -24.02 12.56
CA ASP A 290 21.44 -24.52 12.34
C ASP A 290 21.89 -24.18 10.90
N ALA A 291 22.97 -23.42 10.76
CA ALA A 291 23.51 -23.03 9.46
C ALA A 291 24.03 -24.23 8.62
N ALA A 292 24.42 -25.33 9.28
CA ALA A 292 24.95 -26.51 8.60
C ALA A 292 23.87 -27.41 7.97
N GLY A 293 22.61 -27.21 8.37
CA GLY A 293 21.46 -28.03 7.96
C GLY A 293 20.18 -27.23 7.78
N ALA A 294 20.29 -25.94 7.38
CA ALA A 294 19.11 -25.12 7.14
C ALA A 294 18.20 -25.80 6.11
N ASP A 295 17.30 -26.68 6.59
CA ASP A 295 16.19 -27.19 5.77
C ASP A 295 15.21 -26.01 5.59
N ASP A 296 14.96 -25.64 4.34
CA ASP A 296 13.97 -24.61 3.99
C ASP A 296 12.65 -24.82 4.74
N ARG A 297 12.28 -26.06 5.02
CA ARG A 297 11.10 -26.43 5.80
C ARG A 297 11.14 -25.94 7.25
N GLN A 298 12.32 -25.99 7.89
CA GLN A 298 12.46 -25.52 9.27
C GLN A 298 12.27 -24.00 9.33
N LEU A 299 12.90 -23.26 8.41
CA LEU A 299 12.73 -21.80 8.32
C LEU A 299 11.28 -21.42 8.03
N VAL A 300 10.63 -22.11 7.11
CA VAL A 300 9.20 -21.89 6.81
C VAL A 300 8.34 -22.13 8.06
N ALA A 301 8.58 -23.22 8.82
CA ALA A 301 7.82 -23.53 10.03
C ALA A 301 8.01 -22.46 11.13
N MET A 302 9.23 -21.94 11.30
CA MET A 302 9.50 -20.83 12.24
C MET A 302 8.77 -19.57 11.83
N LEU A 303 8.81 -19.19 10.54
CA LEU A 303 8.13 -18.04 10.00
C LEU A 303 6.60 -18.17 10.12
N ASP A 304 6.05 -19.33 9.82
CA ASP A 304 4.62 -19.60 10.01
C ASP A 304 4.25 -19.50 11.50
N GLY A 305 5.10 -20.01 12.40
CA GLY A 305 4.94 -19.87 13.84
C GLY A 305 4.92 -18.41 14.32
N ILE A 306 5.81 -17.56 13.79
CA ILE A 306 5.84 -16.12 14.05
C ILE A 306 4.58 -15.44 13.50
N ARG A 307 4.21 -15.75 12.27
CA ARG A 307 3.03 -15.17 11.63
C ARG A 307 1.71 -15.57 12.28
N ALA A 308 1.66 -16.72 12.92
CA ALA A 308 0.50 -17.17 13.71
C ALA A 308 0.34 -16.40 15.04
N HIS A 309 1.33 -15.58 15.44
CA HIS A 309 1.30 -14.79 16.68
C HIS A 309 1.48 -13.31 16.38
N PRO A 310 0.47 -12.66 15.77
CA PRO A 310 0.55 -11.24 15.44
C PRO A 310 0.67 -10.38 16.70
N PRO A 311 1.28 -9.18 16.59
CA PRO A 311 1.44 -8.26 17.71
C PRO A 311 0.11 -7.94 18.38
N ALA A 312 0.12 -7.81 19.72
CA ALA A 312 -1.03 -7.32 20.45
C ALA A 312 -1.35 -5.87 20.07
N VAL A 313 -2.62 -5.51 20.05
CA VAL A 313 -3.03 -4.12 19.80
C VAL A 313 -2.76 -3.31 21.06
N VAL A 314 -1.81 -2.39 20.98
CA VAL A 314 -1.53 -1.46 22.10
C VAL A 314 -2.64 -0.42 22.15
N GLY A 315 -3.54 -0.53 23.13
CA GLY A 315 -4.63 0.43 23.32
C GLY A 315 -5.99 -0.04 22.82
N ALA A 316 -6.32 -1.31 23.02
CA ALA A 316 -7.65 -1.84 22.77
C ALA A 316 -8.72 -1.29 23.73
N GLY A 317 -8.94 0.01 23.71
CA GLY A 317 -10.30 0.52 23.85
C GLY A 317 -10.95 0.30 22.48
N ALA A 318 -12.04 -0.47 22.44
CA ALA A 318 -12.74 -0.87 21.23
C ALA A 318 -13.14 0.33 20.33
N THR A 319 -12.19 0.92 19.65
CA THR A 319 -12.42 1.78 18.51
C THR A 319 -12.37 0.88 17.29
N THR A 320 -13.55 0.43 16.86
CA THR A 320 -13.76 -0.06 15.51
C THR A 320 -13.12 0.95 14.57
N ILE A 321 -11.92 0.64 14.05
CA ILE A 321 -11.29 1.45 13.02
C ILE A 321 -12.12 1.20 11.77
N THR A 322 -13.10 2.08 11.57
CA THR A 322 -13.84 2.17 10.31
C THR A 322 -12.82 2.54 9.23
N ARG A 323 -12.45 1.57 8.43
CA ARG A 323 -11.55 1.76 7.30
C ARG A 323 -12.25 2.68 6.29
N PRO A 324 -11.77 3.88 6.02
CA PRO A 324 -12.24 4.66 4.90
C PRO A 324 -11.74 3.99 3.62
N GLY A 325 -12.48 3.01 3.11
CA GLY A 325 -12.24 2.44 1.79
C GLY A 325 -12.70 3.45 0.74
N ASP A 326 -11.84 3.81 -0.21
CA ASP A 326 -12.28 4.54 -1.39
C ASP A 326 -13.15 3.59 -2.23
N TYR A 327 -14.45 3.87 -2.35
CA TYR A 327 -15.38 3.11 -3.19
C TYR A 327 -15.81 3.93 -4.42
N PRO A 328 -14.90 4.18 -5.39
CA PRO A 328 -15.25 4.89 -6.62
C PRO A 328 -16.14 4.05 -7.54
N ASN A 329 -16.25 2.73 -7.30
CA ASN A 329 -16.95 1.80 -8.17
C ASN A 329 -18.45 2.10 -8.26
N VAL A 330 -19.10 2.47 -7.16
CA VAL A 330 -20.54 2.74 -7.14
C VAL A 330 -20.89 3.96 -8.00
N PRO A 331 -20.31 5.15 -7.81
CA PRO A 331 -20.59 6.29 -8.67
C PRO A 331 -20.14 6.08 -10.12
N LEU A 332 -19.06 5.33 -10.37
CA LEU A 332 -18.62 5.01 -11.75
C LEU A 332 -19.62 4.13 -12.48
N VAL A 333 -20.15 3.08 -11.83
CA VAL A 333 -21.16 2.19 -12.44
C VAL A 333 -22.45 2.98 -12.70
N ALA A 334 -22.92 3.79 -11.76
CA ALA A 334 -24.07 4.65 -11.93
C ALA A 334 -23.86 5.61 -13.10
N GLY A 335 -22.69 6.25 -13.21
CA GLY A 335 -22.33 7.15 -14.30
C GLY A 335 -22.35 6.48 -15.67
N VAL A 336 -21.88 5.22 -15.78
CA VAL A 336 -21.98 4.43 -17.02
C VAL A 336 -23.43 4.21 -17.44
N PHE A 337 -24.33 3.88 -16.48
CA PHE A 337 -25.75 3.70 -16.77
C PHE A 337 -26.41 5.01 -17.24
N VAL A 338 -26.12 6.14 -16.58
CA VAL A 338 -26.66 7.44 -16.96
C VAL A 338 -26.14 7.87 -18.35
N ALA A 339 -24.87 7.63 -18.63
CA ALA A 339 -24.28 7.89 -19.94
C ALA A 339 -24.95 7.03 -21.06
N ALA A 340 -25.22 5.77 -20.79
CA ALA A 340 -25.94 4.90 -21.72
C ALA A 340 -27.35 5.40 -21.99
N LEU A 341 -28.10 5.80 -20.95
CA LEU A 341 -29.42 6.40 -21.09
C LEU A 341 -29.38 7.70 -21.90
N LEU A 342 -28.37 8.54 -21.66
CA LEU A 342 -28.18 9.78 -22.42
C LEU A 342 -27.94 9.48 -23.91
N CYS A 343 -27.12 8.49 -24.23
CA CYS A 343 -26.87 8.06 -25.63
C CYS A 343 -28.17 7.59 -26.31
N VAL A 344 -29.00 6.80 -25.61
CA VAL A 344 -30.29 6.35 -26.12
C VAL A 344 -31.24 7.54 -26.34
N ALA A 345 -31.34 8.44 -25.36
CA ALA A 345 -32.17 9.62 -25.45
C ALA A 345 -31.77 10.53 -26.64
N LEU A 346 -30.46 10.75 -26.85
CA LEU A 346 -29.94 11.51 -27.99
C LEU A 346 -30.23 10.82 -29.33
N ALA A 347 -30.15 9.49 -29.38
CA ALA A 347 -30.45 8.72 -30.59
C ALA A 347 -31.97 8.83 -30.95
N VAL A 348 -32.85 8.85 -29.95
CA VAL A 348 -34.30 9.01 -30.14
C VAL A 348 -34.65 10.43 -30.61
N VAL A 349 -34.03 11.45 -30.00
CA VAL A 349 -34.28 12.87 -30.36
C VAL A 349 -33.76 13.20 -31.78
N ARG A 350 -32.71 12.50 -32.22
CA ARG A 350 -32.10 12.70 -33.56
C ARG A 350 -32.90 12.05 -34.69
N ARG A 351 -33.76 11.09 -34.40
CA ARG A 351 -34.69 10.49 -35.35
C ARG A 351 -35.93 11.32 -35.54
#